data_43752e8219891a9eb87ba3e68b090950
#
_entry.id   43752e8219891a9eb87ba3e68b090950
#
_cell.length_a   1.000
_cell.length_b   1.000
_cell.length_c   1.000
_cell.angle_alpha   90.00
_cell.angle_beta   90.00
_cell.angle_gamma   90.00
#
_symmetry.space_group_name_H-M   'P 1'
#
loop_
_entity.id
_entity.type
_entity.pdbx_description
1 polymer ?
#
loop_
_entity_poly.entity_id
_entity_poly.type
_entity_poly.pdbx_seq_one_letter_code
_entity_poly.pdbx_strand_id
1 'polypeptide(L)'
;EYLAGIRDAEIRLSPDESAYIVNLTGKEAEKVLELTKDGAESLFETSVSCIGASICQIGLRDSQELLLSCVKAVRDAEIPDGALPQIHISGCPSSCGTHQTGEIGFRGAAKSVDGKVHPAFVLYINGCQTQGNESMGKEIGTILQKDIPEFLVTLGKTVALSGQDFHTWRNANPE
;
A
#
# COMPACT_ATOMS: atom_id res chain seq x y z
N GLU A 1 20.32 -16.54 -0.12
CA GLU A 1 21.62 -17.25 -0.06
C GLU A 1 22.77 -16.33 0.42
N TYR A 2 22.92 -15.10 -0.15
CA TYR A 2 24.03 -14.21 0.22
C TYR A 2 24.13 -13.93 1.73
N LEU A 3 23.01 -13.59 2.38
CA LEU A 3 22.97 -13.29 3.82
C LEU A 3 23.34 -14.50 4.69
N ALA A 4 23.06 -15.72 4.24
CA ALA A 4 23.42 -16.94 4.98
C ALA A 4 24.93 -17.17 5.07
N GLY A 5 25.73 -16.52 4.23
CA GLY A 5 27.18 -16.54 4.26
C GLY A 5 27.83 -15.46 5.13
N ILE A 6 27.05 -14.51 5.65
CA ILE A 6 27.54 -13.39 6.46
C ILE A 6 27.41 -13.76 7.94
N ARG A 7 28.56 -13.76 8.66
CA ARG A 7 28.58 -14.01 10.09
C ARG A 7 27.81 -12.91 10.82
N ASP A 8 26.97 -13.33 11.75
CA ASP A 8 26.20 -12.45 12.64
C ASP A 8 25.13 -11.57 11.94
N ALA A 9 24.90 -11.72 10.62
CA ALA A 9 23.80 -11.05 9.96
C ALA A 9 22.46 -11.56 10.51
N GLU A 10 21.57 -10.62 10.86
CA GLU A 10 20.23 -10.94 11.36
C GLU A 10 19.16 -10.25 10.50
N ILE A 11 18.02 -10.91 10.32
CA ILE A 11 16.81 -10.33 9.76
C ILE A 11 15.85 -10.06 10.91
N ARG A 12 15.44 -8.82 11.08
CA ARG A 12 14.47 -8.37 12.07
C ARG A 12 13.20 -7.94 11.37
N LEU A 13 12.08 -8.59 11.69
CA LEU A 13 10.77 -8.24 11.16
C LEU A 13 10.21 -7.03 11.89
N SER A 14 9.51 -6.18 11.16
CA SER A 14 8.82 -4.99 11.67
C SER A 14 7.31 -5.18 11.63
N PRO A 15 6.53 -4.48 12.50
CA PRO A 15 5.07 -4.53 12.52
C PRO A 15 4.40 -4.02 11.24
N ASP A 16 5.11 -3.23 10.44
CA ASP A 16 4.67 -2.65 9.17
C ASP A 16 4.92 -3.56 7.94
N GLU A 17 5.07 -4.87 8.17
CA GLU A 17 5.36 -5.88 7.15
C GLU A 17 6.72 -5.70 6.44
N SER A 18 7.60 -4.85 6.97
CA SER A 18 8.97 -4.68 6.50
C SER A 18 9.97 -5.56 7.23
N ALA A 19 11.21 -5.58 6.76
CA ALA A 19 12.30 -6.29 7.40
C ALA A 19 13.57 -5.46 7.38
N TYR A 20 14.30 -5.49 8.49
CA TYR A 20 15.61 -4.88 8.63
C TYR A 20 16.69 -5.94 8.61
N ILE A 21 17.74 -5.71 7.85
CA ILE A 21 18.94 -6.54 7.88
C ILE A 21 19.99 -5.77 8.67
N VAL A 22 20.43 -6.35 9.77
CA VAL A 22 21.38 -5.72 10.70
C VAL A 22 22.71 -6.50 10.77
N ASN A 23 23.72 -5.89 11.36
CA ASN A 23 25.07 -6.43 11.51
C ASN A 23 25.81 -6.65 10.17
N LEU A 24 25.56 -5.77 9.20
CA LEU A 24 26.30 -5.75 7.94
C LEU A 24 27.43 -4.73 7.99
N THR A 25 28.55 -5.06 7.38
CA THR A 25 29.57 -4.08 6.99
C THR A 25 29.05 -3.23 5.82
N GLY A 26 29.66 -2.04 5.58
CA GLY A 26 29.26 -1.18 4.45
C GLY A 26 29.31 -1.90 3.08
N LYS A 27 30.36 -2.72 2.84
CA LYS A 27 30.46 -3.51 1.59
C LYS A 27 29.37 -4.56 1.45
N GLU A 28 29.01 -5.20 2.54
CA GLU A 28 27.92 -6.20 2.55
C GLU A 28 26.56 -5.53 2.33
N ALA A 29 26.34 -4.35 2.93
CA ALA A 29 25.13 -3.55 2.71
C ALA A 29 25.00 -3.10 1.25
N GLU A 30 26.08 -2.60 0.63
CA GLU A 30 26.12 -2.25 -0.81
C GLU A 30 25.75 -3.46 -1.67
N LYS A 31 26.26 -4.64 -1.34
CA LYS A 31 25.93 -5.86 -2.09
C LYS A 31 24.47 -6.29 -1.90
N VAL A 32 23.90 -6.12 -0.71
CA VAL A 32 22.48 -6.36 -0.47
C VAL A 32 21.63 -5.38 -1.29
N LEU A 33 21.95 -4.10 -1.29
CA LEU A 33 21.25 -3.09 -2.10
C LEU A 33 21.30 -3.43 -3.60
N GLU A 34 22.45 -3.87 -4.10
CA GLU A 34 22.56 -4.34 -5.50
C GLU A 34 21.65 -5.53 -5.80
N LEU A 35 21.57 -6.50 -4.87
CA LEU A 35 20.74 -7.70 -5.02
C LEU A 35 19.25 -7.43 -4.89
N THR A 36 18.87 -6.32 -4.29
CA THR A 36 17.47 -5.90 -4.05
C THR A 36 17.07 -4.66 -4.86
N LYS A 37 17.88 -4.28 -5.86
CA LYS A 37 17.63 -3.10 -6.69
C LYS A 37 16.32 -3.12 -7.47
N ASP A 38 15.74 -4.33 -7.67
CA ASP A 38 14.44 -4.49 -8.32
C ASP A 38 13.26 -4.39 -7.33
N GLY A 39 13.52 -3.86 -6.13
CA GLY A 39 12.52 -3.61 -5.09
C GLY A 39 11.63 -2.41 -5.39
N ALA A 40 11.04 -1.85 -4.33
CA ALA A 40 10.19 -0.66 -4.43
C ALA A 40 10.99 0.56 -4.92
N GLU A 41 10.48 1.26 -5.93
CA GLU A 41 11.07 2.47 -6.52
C GLU A 41 10.46 3.76 -5.94
N SER A 42 9.33 3.65 -5.22
CA SER A 42 8.63 4.77 -4.61
C SER A 42 8.03 4.39 -3.26
N LEU A 43 7.65 5.39 -2.45
CA LEU A 43 6.93 5.17 -1.20
C LEU A 43 5.62 4.40 -1.43
N PHE A 44 4.90 4.71 -2.52
CA PHE A 44 3.66 4.02 -2.88
C PHE A 44 3.86 2.50 -3.05
N GLU A 45 4.99 2.07 -3.60
CA GLU A 45 5.29 0.66 -3.84
C GLU A 45 5.62 -0.13 -2.56
N THR A 46 5.85 0.55 -1.45
CA THR A 46 5.97 -0.06 -0.11
C THR A 46 4.62 -0.23 0.60
N SER A 47 3.52 -0.09 -0.14
CA SER A 47 2.16 -0.27 0.36
C SER A 47 1.92 -1.66 0.95
N VAL A 48 0.97 -1.74 1.88
CA VAL A 48 0.72 -2.93 2.69
C VAL A 48 -0.59 -3.61 2.26
N SER A 49 -0.56 -4.93 2.14
CA SER A 49 -1.78 -5.73 1.98
C SER A 49 -1.76 -6.97 2.87
N CYS A 50 -2.91 -7.37 3.38
CA CYS A 50 -3.02 -8.68 4.04
C CYS A 50 -2.91 -9.81 3.00
N ILE A 51 -2.79 -11.05 3.48
CA ILE A 51 -2.63 -12.22 2.60
C ILE A 51 -3.79 -12.45 1.61
N GLY A 52 -4.98 -11.91 1.91
CA GLY A 52 -6.13 -11.95 1.01
C GLY A 52 -6.81 -13.32 0.85
N ALA A 53 -7.89 -13.31 0.06
CA ALA A 53 -8.75 -14.47 -0.14
C ALA A 53 -8.10 -15.61 -0.93
N SER A 54 -6.97 -15.38 -1.57
CA SER A 54 -6.19 -16.44 -2.26
C SER A 54 -5.72 -17.53 -1.28
N ILE A 55 -5.50 -17.18 0.00
CA ILE A 55 -5.02 -18.09 1.05
C ILE A 55 -5.91 -18.03 2.29
N CYS A 56 -6.40 -16.85 2.67
CA CYS A 56 -7.19 -16.63 3.88
C CYS A 56 -8.61 -17.19 3.72
N GLN A 57 -9.01 -18.17 4.56
CA GLN A 57 -10.31 -18.81 4.50
C GLN A 57 -11.50 -17.87 4.80
N ILE A 58 -11.26 -16.77 5.52
CA ILE A 58 -12.28 -15.76 5.85
C ILE A 58 -12.14 -14.50 4.99
N GLY A 59 -11.18 -14.47 4.09
CA GLY A 59 -10.95 -13.34 3.17
C GLY A 59 -12.12 -13.19 2.19
N LEU A 60 -12.62 -11.96 2.02
CA LEU A 60 -13.66 -11.66 1.02
C LEU A 60 -13.06 -11.33 -0.34
N ARG A 61 -11.85 -10.75 -0.37
CA ARG A 61 -11.18 -10.28 -1.58
C ARG A 61 -9.70 -10.63 -1.55
N ASP A 62 -9.12 -10.81 -2.72
CA ASP A 62 -7.69 -10.95 -2.89
C ASP A 62 -7.04 -9.56 -2.82
N SER A 63 -6.48 -9.23 -1.67
CA SER A 63 -5.84 -7.95 -1.41
C SER A 63 -4.46 -7.84 -2.06
N GLN A 64 -3.74 -8.97 -2.22
CA GLN A 64 -2.43 -8.98 -2.87
C GLN A 64 -2.56 -8.77 -4.39
N GLU A 65 -3.53 -9.44 -5.04
CA GLU A 65 -3.83 -9.21 -6.45
C GLU A 65 -4.18 -7.74 -6.71
N LEU A 66 -5.01 -7.13 -5.83
CA LEU A 66 -5.33 -5.72 -5.94
C LEU A 66 -4.07 -4.85 -5.80
N LEU A 67 -3.23 -5.08 -4.79
CA LEU A 67 -2.01 -4.30 -4.59
C LEU A 67 -1.09 -4.40 -5.82
N LEU A 68 -0.83 -5.60 -6.31
CA LEU A 68 0.01 -5.80 -7.49
C LEU A 68 -0.54 -5.08 -8.73
N SER A 69 -1.86 -5.10 -8.93
CA SER A 69 -2.49 -4.38 -10.05
C SER A 69 -2.39 -2.85 -9.89
N CYS A 70 -2.50 -2.34 -8.65
CA CYS A 70 -2.31 -0.91 -8.36
C CYS A 70 -0.86 -0.47 -8.60
N VAL A 71 0.11 -1.21 -8.06
CA VAL A 71 1.55 -0.92 -8.27
C VAL A 71 1.88 -0.92 -9.75
N LYS A 72 1.42 -1.94 -10.49
CA LYS A 72 1.63 -2.00 -11.94
C LYS A 72 1.03 -0.79 -12.66
N ALA A 73 -0.20 -0.41 -12.35
CA ALA A 73 -0.87 0.70 -13.02
C ALA A 73 -0.18 2.06 -12.74
N VAL A 74 0.26 2.27 -11.49
CA VAL A 74 0.98 3.49 -11.08
C VAL A 74 2.35 3.57 -11.76
N ARG A 75 3.07 2.45 -11.85
CA ARG A 75 4.35 2.33 -12.57
C ARG A 75 4.20 2.59 -14.06
N ASP A 76 3.24 1.90 -14.71
CA ASP A 76 2.96 2.08 -16.14
C ASP A 76 2.54 3.51 -16.50
N ALA A 77 1.95 4.23 -15.55
CA ALA A 77 1.54 5.63 -15.70
C ALA A 77 2.63 6.64 -15.33
N GLU A 78 3.84 6.16 -14.94
CA GLU A 78 5.01 6.97 -14.55
C GLU A 78 4.67 8.03 -13.49
N ILE A 79 3.85 7.68 -12.49
CA ILE A 79 3.49 8.58 -11.39
C ILE A 79 4.74 8.84 -10.54
N PRO A 80 5.14 10.11 -10.36
CA PRO A 80 6.36 10.43 -9.61
C PRO A 80 6.23 10.06 -8.12
N ASP A 81 7.36 9.73 -7.50
CA ASP A 81 7.42 9.48 -6.06
C ASP A 81 6.92 10.70 -5.28
N GLY A 82 6.25 10.46 -4.16
CA GLY A 82 5.60 11.50 -3.35
C GLY A 82 4.22 11.94 -3.83
N ALA A 83 3.80 11.60 -5.07
CA ALA A 83 2.45 11.94 -5.57
C ALA A 83 1.34 11.05 -5.00
N LEU A 84 1.69 9.88 -4.46
CA LEU A 84 0.78 8.98 -3.76
C LEU A 84 1.40 8.53 -2.44
N PRO A 85 0.60 8.35 -1.37
CA PRO A 85 1.06 7.78 -0.12
C PRO A 85 1.11 6.24 -0.22
N GLN A 86 1.63 5.58 0.80
CA GLN A 86 1.35 4.16 1.01
C GLN A 86 -0.15 3.92 1.12
N ILE A 87 -0.65 2.86 0.49
CA ILE A 87 -2.02 2.38 0.68
C ILE A 87 -2.04 1.13 1.55
N HIS A 88 -3.12 0.96 2.30
CA HIS A 88 -3.33 -0.15 3.21
C HIS A 88 -4.54 -0.96 2.75
N ILE A 89 -4.35 -2.25 2.40
CA ILE A 89 -5.41 -3.08 1.84
C ILE A 89 -5.70 -4.28 2.73
N SER A 90 -6.94 -4.38 3.21
CA SER A 90 -7.43 -5.58 3.90
C SER A 90 -8.47 -6.29 3.04
N GLY A 91 -8.32 -7.59 2.85
CA GLY A 91 -9.25 -8.40 2.06
C GLY A 91 -10.64 -8.58 2.70
N CYS A 92 -10.82 -8.21 3.98
CA CYS A 92 -12.07 -8.33 4.72
C CYS A 92 -12.09 -7.36 5.93
N PRO A 93 -13.19 -7.31 6.72
CA PRO A 93 -13.30 -6.43 7.89
C PRO A 93 -12.33 -6.73 9.03
N SER A 94 -11.62 -7.86 9.02
CA SER A 94 -10.66 -8.23 10.09
C SER A 94 -9.42 -7.31 10.16
N SER A 95 -9.23 -6.42 9.20
CA SER A 95 -8.24 -5.34 9.25
C SER A 95 -6.76 -5.76 9.34
N CYS A 96 -6.42 -6.96 8.90
CA CYS A 96 -5.04 -7.46 8.96
C CYS A 96 -4.04 -6.59 8.16
N GLY A 97 -4.49 -5.88 7.11
CA GLY A 97 -3.70 -4.90 6.36
C GLY A 97 -3.88 -3.47 6.88
N THR A 98 -4.39 -3.28 8.10
CA THR A 98 -4.49 -1.99 8.81
C THR A 98 -5.14 -0.85 8.01
N HIS A 99 -6.13 -1.18 7.17
CA HIS A 99 -6.77 -0.22 6.24
C HIS A 99 -7.34 1.02 6.91
N GLN A 100 -7.72 0.93 8.20
CA GLN A 100 -8.29 2.09 8.92
C GLN A 100 -7.25 3.15 9.30
N THR A 101 -5.98 2.78 9.38
CA THR A 101 -4.93 3.69 9.85
C THR A 101 -4.03 4.18 8.72
N GLY A 102 -4.21 3.69 7.50
CA GLY A 102 -3.55 4.23 6.32
C GLY A 102 -4.11 5.59 5.89
N GLU A 103 -3.30 6.45 5.31
CA GLU A 103 -3.79 7.72 4.71
C GLU A 103 -4.83 7.44 3.62
N ILE A 104 -4.63 6.35 2.87
CA ILE A 104 -5.61 5.74 1.97
C ILE A 104 -5.71 4.26 2.34
N GLY A 105 -6.90 3.81 2.66
CA GLY A 105 -7.16 2.42 3.03
C GLY A 105 -8.28 1.79 2.20
N PHE A 106 -8.16 0.49 1.93
CA PHE A 106 -9.16 -0.29 1.22
C PHE A 106 -9.54 -1.54 2.01
N ARG A 107 -10.83 -1.75 2.22
CA ARG A 107 -11.39 -2.93 2.90
C ARG A 107 -12.25 -3.74 1.93
N GLY A 108 -11.96 -5.01 1.78
CA GLY A 108 -12.72 -5.93 0.94
C GLY A 108 -14.22 -5.89 1.21
N ALA A 109 -14.99 -5.77 0.15
CA ALA A 109 -16.44 -5.64 0.15
C ALA A 109 -17.05 -6.22 -1.14
N ALA A 110 -18.34 -6.00 -1.32
CA ALA A 110 -19.08 -6.25 -2.55
C ALA A 110 -20.00 -5.06 -2.83
N LYS A 111 -20.25 -4.79 -4.12
CA LYS A 111 -21.14 -3.73 -4.58
C LYS A 111 -22.13 -4.29 -5.60
N SER A 112 -23.41 -4.02 -5.43
CA SER A 112 -24.42 -4.35 -6.42
C SER A 112 -24.49 -3.25 -7.49
N VAL A 113 -24.35 -3.64 -8.76
CA VAL A 113 -24.52 -2.77 -9.91
C VAL A 113 -25.48 -3.50 -10.88
N ASP A 114 -26.57 -2.87 -11.26
CA ASP A 114 -27.59 -3.43 -12.15
C ASP A 114 -28.10 -4.82 -11.72
N GLY A 115 -28.27 -4.99 -10.39
CA GLY A 115 -28.76 -6.25 -9.79
C GLY A 115 -27.73 -7.38 -9.72
N LYS A 116 -26.47 -7.14 -10.15
CA LYS A 116 -25.35 -8.09 -10.05
C LYS A 116 -24.35 -7.66 -8.99
N VAL A 117 -23.87 -8.65 -8.23
CA VAL A 117 -22.83 -8.41 -7.20
C VAL A 117 -21.45 -8.43 -7.82
N HIS A 118 -20.68 -7.39 -7.61
CA HIS A 118 -19.33 -7.24 -8.13
C HIS A 118 -18.30 -7.14 -6.99
N PRO A 119 -17.06 -7.61 -7.21
CA PRO A 119 -15.94 -7.37 -6.30
C PRO A 119 -15.72 -5.86 -6.09
N ALA A 120 -15.58 -5.46 -4.84
CA ALA A 120 -15.44 -4.05 -4.47
C ALA A 120 -14.64 -3.91 -3.18
N PHE A 121 -14.22 -2.68 -2.91
CA PHE A 121 -13.57 -2.29 -1.65
C PHE A 121 -14.18 -1.00 -1.12
N VAL A 122 -14.30 -0.92 0.19
CA VAL A 122 -14.65 0.33 0.88
C VAL A 122 -13.38 1.16 1.00
N LEU A 123 -13.46 2.42 0.57
CA LEU A 123 -12.38 3.41 0.66
C LEU A 123 -12.42 4.10 2.02
N TYR A 124 -11.27 4.15 2.67
CA TYR A 124 -10.99 4.95 3.86
C TYR A 124 -9.94 6.01 3.52
N ILE A 125 -10.06 7.20 4.08
CA ILE A 125 -9.08 8.28 3.94
C ILE A 125 -8.76 8.91 5.29
N ASN A 126 -7.61 9.59 5.38
CA ASN A 126 -7.20 10.36 6.55
C ASN A 126 -6.92 9.51 7.81
N GLY A 127 -6.55 8.24 7.67
CA GLY A 127 -5.92 7.49 8.74
C GLY A 127 -4.50 8.01 8.98
N CYS A 128 -3.97 7.79 10.18
CA CYS A 128 -2.62 8.14 10.55
C CYS A 128 -2.05 7.11 11.53
N GLN A 129 -0.83 6.64 11.26
CA GLN A 129 -0.09 5.71 12.13
C GLN A 129 1.06 6.39 12.87
N THR A 130 1.27 7.70 12.67
CA THR A 130 2.35 8.44 13.29
C THR A 130 2.15 8.49 14.80
N GLN A 131 3.16 8.03 15.55
CA GLN A 131 3.11 8.01 17.01
C GLN A 131 2.77 9.40 17.59
N GLY A 132 1.74 9.44 18.44
CA GLY A 132 1.22 10.65 19.07
C GLY A 132 0.19 11.41 18.23
N ASN A 133 -0.07 10.97 16.99
CA ASN A 133 -1.10 11.55 16.11
C ASN A 133 -1.97 10.46 15.47
N GLU A 134 -2.04 9.28 16.08
CA GLU A 134 -2.77 8.14 15.54
C GLU A 134 -4.26 8.50 15.38
N SER A 135 -4.80 8.18 14.21
CA SER A 135 -6.22 8.37 13.92
C SER A 135 -6.77 7.32 12.98
N MET A 136 -8.04 6.97 13.17
CA MET A 136 -8.78 6.14 12.24
C MET A 136 -9.26 6.96 11.05
N GLY A 137 -9.07 6.43 9.86
CA GLY A 137 -9.59 7.00 8.62
C GLY A 137 -11.11 6.99 8.57
N LYS A 138 -11.66 7.91 7.79
CA LYS A 138 -13.08 8.04 7.53
C LYS A 138 -13.49 7.19 6.32
N GLU A 139 -14.55 6.42 6.46
CA GLU A 139 -15.18 5.72 5.34
C GLU A 139 -15.81 6.72 4.38
N ILE A 140 -15.44 6.64 3.08
CA ILE A 140 -15.94 7.56 2.03
C ILE A 140 -16.99 6.87 1.17
N GLY A 141 -16.80 5.60 0.86
CA GLY A 141 -17.72 4.86 0.01
C GLY A 141 -17.10 3.59 -0.57
N THR A 142 -17.81 2.97 -1.51
CA THR A 142 -17.41 1.69 -2.09
C THR A 142 -17.02 1.86 -3.56
N ILE A 143 -15.81 1.45 -3.91
CA ILE A 143 -15.26 1.45 -5.27
C ILE A 143 -15.22 0.01 -5.79
N LEU A 144 -15.53 -0.23 -7.06
CA LEU A 144 -15.34 -1.53 -7.68
C LEU A 144 -13.85 -1.87 -7.75
N GLN A 145 -13.49 -3.11 -7.48
CA GLN A 145 -12.09 -3.56 -7.49
C GLN A 145 -11.36 -3.17 -8.77
N LYS A 146 -12.02 -3.34 -9.93
CA LYS A 146 -11.44 -3.05 -11.23
C LYS A 146 -11.13 -1.57 -11.48
N ASP A 147 -11.80 -0.66 -10.75
CA ASP A 147 -11.70 0.79 -10.97
C ASP A 147 -10.65 1.43 -10.02
N ILE A 148 -10.15 0.67 -9.02
CA ILE A 148 -9.19 1.20 -8.03
C ILE A 148 -7.84 1.58 -8.64
N PRO A 149 -7.23 0.78 -9.53
CA PRO A 149 -5.96 1.17 -10.15
C PRO A 149 -6.07 2.48 -10.94
N GLU A 150 -7.14 2.68 -11.72
CA GLU A 150 -7.37 3.91 -12.47
C GLU A 150 -7.65 5.11 -11.55
N PHE A 151 -8.39 4.90 -10.47
CA PHE A 151 -8.60 5.91 -9.43
C PHE A 151 -7.26 6.41 -8.86
N LEU A 152 -6.35 5.50 -8.50
CA LEU A 152 -5.03 5.86 -7.96
C LEU A 152 -4.17 6.58 -9.00
N VAL A 153 -4.17 6.14 -10.25
CA VAL A 153 -3.46 6.82 -11.34
C VAL A 153 -3.99 8.24 -11.53
N THR A 154 -5.31 8.41 -11.51
CA THR A 154 -5.94 9.74 -11.65
C THR A 154 -5.58 10.65 -10.48
N LEU A 155 -5.63 10.13 -9.26
CA LEU A 155 -5.22 10.86 -8.05
C LEU A 155 -3.74 11.26 -8.14
N GLY A 156 -2.85 10.32 -8.43
CA GLY A 156 -1.41 10.58 -8.55
C GLY A 156 -1.08 11.63 -9.62
N LYS A 157 -1.74 11.58 -10.79
CA LYS A 157 -1.60 12.61 -11.83
C LYS A 157 -2.08 13.98 -11.34
N THR A 158 -3.20 14.04 -10.62
CA THR A 158 -3.75 15.27 -10.08
C THR A 158 -2.79 15.92 -9.10
N VAL A 159 -2.24 15.12 -8.18
CA VAL A 159 -1.26 15.59 -7.20
C VAL A 159 0.03 16.04 -7.90
N ALA A 160 0.57 15.24 -8.82
CA ALA A 160 1.79 15.59 -9.57
C ALA A 160 1.63 16.92 -10.34
N LEU A 161 0.48 17.15 -10.98
CA LEU A 161 0.18 18.40 -11.70
C LEU A 161 0.12 19.63 -10.77
N SER A 162 -0.17 19.45 -9.49
CA SER A 162 -0.14 20.55 -8.50
C SER A 162 1.28 20.99 -8.13
N GLY A 163 2.30 20.20 -8.46
CA GLY A 163 3.69 20.42 -8.04
C GLY A 163 3.94 20.20 -6.55
N GLN A 164 3.01 19.58 -5.84
CA GLN A 164 3.09 19.25 -4.41
C GLN A 164 3.26 17.75 -4.20
N ASP A 165 3.75 17.34 -3.02
CA ASP A 165 3.57 15.97 -2.55
C ASP A 165 2.11 15.72 -2.10
N PHE A 166 1.76 14.42 -1.96
CA PHE A 166 0.40 14.03 -1.57
C PHE A 166 -0.04 14.65 -0.24
N HIS A 167 0.83 14.68 0.75
CA HIS A 167 0.50 15.16 2.09
C HIS A 167 0.17 16.67 2.09
N THR A 168 1.00 17.46 1.40
CA THR A 168 0.78 18.91 1.23
C THR A 168 -0.50 19.18 0.42
N TRP A 169 -0.67 18.45 -0.69
CA TRP A 169 -1.86 18.58 -1.54
C TRP A 169 -3.15 18.24 -0.77
N ARG A 170 -3.15 17.13 -0.03
CA ARG A 170 -4.31 16.71 0.77
C ARG A 170 -4.69 17.75 1.82
N ASN A 171 -3.71 18.33 2.52
CA ASN A 171 -3.97 19.36 3.53
C ASN A 171 -4.58 20.64 2.94
N ALA A 172 -4.25 20.95 1.68
CA ALA A 172 -4.85 22.05 0.92
C ALA A 172 -6.25 21.71 0.35
N ASN A 173 -6.59 20.40 0.25
CA ASN A 173 -7.85 19.89 -0.32
C ASN A 173 -8.52 18.90 0.65
N PRO A 174 -9.05 19.35 1.78
CA PRO A 174 -9.53 18.50 2.87
C PRO A 174 -10.87 17.80 2.59
N GLU A 175 -11.61 18.15 1.50
CA GLU A 175 -12.92 17.59 1.13
C GLU A 175 -12.84 16.40 0.17
#